data_706d13256f0f489d22283bb3f36a4408
#
_entry.id   706d13256f0f489d22283bb3f36a4408
#
_cell.length_a   1.000
_cell.length_b   1.000
_cell.length_c   1.000
_cell.angle_alpha   90.00
_cell.angle_beta   90.00
_cell.angle_gamma   90.00
#
_symmetry.space_group_name_H-M   'P 1'
#
loop_
_entity.id
_entity.type
_entity.pdbx_description
1 polymer ?
#
loop_
_entity_poly.entity_id
_entity_poly.type
_entity_poly.pdbx_seq_one_letter_code
_entity_poly.pdbx_strand_id
1 'polypeptide(L)'
;MFLIFVVFTLGITYWASKRVRSRSDYYTAGGNITGFQNGLAIAGDYMSAASFLGISALVFTSGYDGLIYSLGFLVGWPIILFLIAERLRNLGRYTFADVASYRLKQGPIRILSACGSLVVVALYLIAQMVGAGKLIELLFGLNYHIAVVLVGVLMMMYVLFGGMLATTWVQIIKAVLLLFGASFMAFMVMKHVGFSFNNLFTEAMAVHPKGSAIMSPGGLVKDPISALSLGLGLMFGTAGLPHILMRFFTVSDAREARKSVFYATGFMGYFYILTFIIGFGAIMLVGANPAYKDAAXXXXXXXXXXXXXXXXXXXXXXXXXXXXXXXXXXXXXXXRSDAGGRIGGVA
;
A
#
# COMPACT_ATOMS: atom_id res chain seq x y z
N MET A 1 18.69 13.23 1.57
CA MET A 1 17.65 12.81 0.62
C MET A 1 16.26 12.66 1.24
N PHE A 2 16.08 11.97 2.35
CA PHE A 2 14.77 11.80 3.01
C PHE A 2 14.11 13.15 3.34
N LEU A 3 14.84 14.07 3.97
CA LEU A 3 14.30 15.39 4.34
C LEU A 3 13.86 16.20 3.11
N ILE A 4 14.61 16.11 2.00
CA ILE A 4 14.22 16.77 0.74
C ILE A 4 12.85 16.23 0.27
N PHE A 5 12.66 14.92 0.33
CA PHE A 5 11.38 14.31 -0.03
C PHE A 5 10.25 14.77 0.90
N VAL A 6 10.51 14.85 2.22
CA VAL A 6 9.52 15.32 3.19
C VAL A 6 9.12 16.78 2.87
N VAL A 7 10.11 17.65 2.65
CA VAL A 7 9.85 19.08 2.29
C VAL A 7 9.04 19.15 0.98
N PHE A 8 9.41 18.34 0.00
CA PHE A 8 8.71 18.32 -1.29
C PHE A 8 7.25 17.88 -1.13
N THR A 9 6.98 16.83 -0.35
CA THR A 9 5.61 16.34 -0.12
C THR A 9 4.79 17.33 0.72
N LEU A 10 5.41 18.04 1.67
CA LEU A 10 4.75 19.11 2.41
C LEU A 10 4.42 20.29 1.46
N GLY A 11 5.31 20.58 0.50
CA GLY A 11 5.05 21.57 -0.55
C GLY A 11 3.83 21.21 -1.40
N ILE A 12 3.71 19.95 -1.79
CA ILE A 12 2.53 19.44 -2.52
C ILE A 12 1.26 19.59 -1.67
N THR A 13 1.35 19.26 -0.38
CA THR A 13 0.23 19.37 0.55
C THR A 13 -0.23 20.85 0.66
N TYR A 14 0.72 21.75 0.79
CA TYR A 14 0.43 23.20 0.82
C TYR A 14 -0.22 23.67 -0.49
N TRP A 15 0.34 23.25 -1.64
CA TRP A 15 -0.22 23.57 -2.96
C TRP A 15 -1.64 23.04 -3.11
N ALA A 16 -1.89 21.80 -2.68
CA ALA A 16 -3.20 21.15 -2.76
C ALA A 16 -4.20 21.83 -1.82
N SER A 17 -3.77 22.23 -0.60
CA SER A 17 -4.66 22.86 0.38
C SER A 17 -5.24 24.17 -0.14
N LYS A 18 -4.49 24.91 -0.95
CA LYS A 18 -4.97 26.14 -1.59
C LYS A 18 -6.05 25.92 -2.65
N ARG A 19 -6.15 24.68 -3.18
CA ARG A 19 -7.11 24.31 -4.24
C ARG A 19 -8.37 23.65 -3.70
N VAL A 20 -8.35 23.22 -2.45
CA VAL A 20 -9.50 22.56 -1.80
C VAL A 20 -10.46 23.67 -1.31
N ARG A 21 -11.56 23.88 -2.04
CA ARG A 21 -12.57 24.91 -1.71
C ARG A 21 -13.93 24.33 -1.32
N SER A 22 -14.17 23.06 -1.66
CA SER A 22 -15.45 22.40 -1.44
C SER A 22 -15.26 21.04 -0.76
N ARG A 23 -16.35 20.48 -0.24
CA ARG A 23 -16.35 19.10 0.30
C ARG A 23 -15.96 18.11 -0.78
N SER A 24 -16.45 18.30 -2.00
CA SER A 24 -16.08 17.43 -3.12
C SER A 24 -14.59 17.46 -3.41
N ASP A 25 -13.97 18.66 -3.39
CA ASP A 25 -12.52 18.77 -3.59
C ASP A 25 -11.75 18.01 -2.50
N TYR A 26 -12.22 18.14 -1.25
CA TYR A 26 -11.54 17.48 -0.11
C TYR A 26 -11.63 15.96 -0.16
N TYR A 27 -12.84 15.41 -0.45
CA TYR A 27 -13.07 13.95 -0.38
C TYR A 27 -12.84 13.21 -1.70
N THR A 28 -13.02 13.89 -2.84
CA THR A 28 -12.93 13.24 -4.16
C THR A 28 -11.96 13.93 -5.13
N ALA A 29 -11.15 14.86 -4.64
CA ALA A 29 -10.21 15.63 -5.49
C ALA A 29 -10.91 16.31 -6.67
N GLY A 30 -12.19 16.71 -6.49
CA GLY A 30 -13.00 17.35 -7.53
C GLY A 30 -13.48 16.43 -8.64
N GLY A 31 -13.18 15.12 -8.57
CA GLY A 31 -13.63 14.14 -9.55
C GLY A 31 -12.97 14.24 -10.93
N ASN A 32 -11.80 14.87 -11.02
CA ASN A 32 -11.13 15.16 -12.30
C ASN A 32 -9.82 14.40 -12.52
N ILE A 33 -9.54 13.40 -11.69
CA ILE A 33 -8.33 12.58 -11.80
C ILE A 33 -8.50 11.60 -12.98
N THR A 34 -7.51 11.50 -13.86
CA THR A 34 -7.56 10.55 -14.98
C THR A 34 -7.36 9.12 -14.48
N GLY A 35 -7.81 8.14 -15.27
CA GLY A 35 -7.66 6.73 -14.92
C GLY A 35 -6.20 6.33 -14.72
N PHE A 36 -5.28 6.86 -15.51
CA PHE A 36 -3.83 6.59 -15.36
C PHE A 36 -3.30 7.14 -14.03
N GLN A 37 -3.60 8.41 -13.73
CA GLN A 37 -3.18 9.04 -12.48
C GLN A 37 -3.76 8.30 -11.27
N ASN A 38 -5.05 7.95 -11.34
CA ASN A 38 -5.70 7.19 -10.26
C ASN A 38 -5.12 5.78 -10.15
N GLY A 39 -4.79 5.15 -11.27
CA GLY A 39 -4.11 3.84 -11.28
C GLY A 39 -2.77 3.89 -10.54
N LEU A 40 -1.95 4.91 -10.83
CA LEU A 40 -0.70 5.14 -10.10
C LEU A 40 -0.96 5.45 -8.62
N ALA A 41 -1.98 6.24 -8.30
CA ALA A 41 -2.31 6.57 -6.91
C ALA A 41 -2.76 5.33 -6.14
N ILE A 42 -3.60 4.48 -6.74
CA ILE A 42 -4.05 3.20 -6.16
C ILE A 42 -2.83 2.29 -5.94
N ALA A 43 -1.97 2.16 -6.96
CA ALA A 43 -0.74 1.38 -6.84
C ALA A 43 0.14 1.93 -5.72
N GLY A 44 0.26 3.27 -5.62
CA GLY A 44 1.00 3.93 -4.54
C GLY A 44 0.42 3.66 -3.15
N ASP A 45 -0.90 3.68 -3.01
CA ASP A 45 -1.57 3.31 -1.76
C ASP A 45 -1.23 1.87 -1.37
N TYR A 46 -1.27 0.99 -2.35
CA TYR A 46 -1.13 -0.46 -2.16
C TYR A 46 0.34 -0.86 -1.94
N MET A 47 1.26 -0.34 -2.77
CA MET A 47 2.69 -0.61 -2.67
C MET A 47 3.26 0.16 -1.46
N SER A 48 3.11 -0.43 -0.28
CA SER A 48 3.47 0.16 1.00
C SER A 48 4.80 -0.41 1.51
N ALA A 49 5.29 0.15 2.60
CA ALA A 49 6.45 -0.41 3.32
C ALA A 49 6.17 -1.86 3.72
N ALA A 50 4.96 -2.14 4.21
CA ALA A 50 4.58 -3.50 4.61
C ALA A 50 4.60 -4.48 3.43
N SER A 51 4.09 -4.08 2.25
CA SER A 51 4.11 -4.97 1.08
C SER A 51 5.51 -5.13 0.49
N PHE A 52 6.31 -4.06 0.47
CA PHE A 52 7.69 -4.13 -0.06
C PHE A 52 8.60 -4.95 0.85
N LEU A 53 8.73 -4.52 2.11
CA LEU A 53 9.61 -5.18 3.07
C LEU A 53 9.06 -6.54 3.50
N GLY A 54 7.74 -6.60 3.74
CA GLY A 54 7.08 -7.84 4.22
C GLY A 54 7.16 -8.96 3.20
N ILE A 55 6.83 -8.70 1.93
CA ILE A 55 6.85 -9.75 0.89
C ILE A 55 8.29 -10.16 0.57
N SER A 56 9.20 -9.19 0.44
CA SER A 56 10.63 -9.52 0.21
C SER A 56 11.19 -10.35 1.38
N ALA A 57 10.81 -10.04 2.63
CA ALA A 57 11.22 -10.80 3.80
C ALA A 57 10.60 -12.22 3.82
N LEU A 58 9.34 -12.36 3.40
CA LEU A 58 8.70 -13.68 3.27
C LEU A 58 9.40 -14.54 2.21
N VAL A 59 9.78 -13.95 1.07
CA VAL A 59 10.56 -14.65 0.04
C VAL A 59 11.94 -15.01 0.61
N PHE A 60 12.58 -14.10 1.36
CA PHE A 60 13.87 -14.36 2.00
C PHE A 60 13.82 -15.56 2.96
N THR A 61 12.75 -15.68 3.75
CA THR A 61 12.64 -16.75 4.79
C THR A 61 12.02 -18.03 4.26
N SER A 62 11.15 -17.96 3.26
CA SER A 62 10.31 -19.08 2.83
C SER A 62 10.42 -19.38 1.34
N GLY A 63 11.25 -18.63 0.63
CA GLY A 63 11.46 -18.83 -0.81
C GLY A 63 10.17 -18.63 -1.60
N TYR A 64 9.85 -19.61 -2.45
CA TYR A 64 8.69 -19.60 -3.34
C TYR A 64 7.37 -19.34 -2.60
N ASP A 65 7.22 -19.91 -1.41
CA ASP A 65 5.98 -19.77 -0.62
C ASP A 65 5.69 -18.31 -0.20
N GLY A 66 6.70 -17.43 -0.19
CA GLY A 66 6.49 -16.02 0.05
C GLY A 66 5.55 -15.38 -0.97
N LEU A 67 5.41 -15.98 -2.16
CA LEU A 67 4.50 -15.54 -3.22
C LEU A 67 3.02 -15.72 -2.89
N ILE A 68 2.66 -16.58 -1.94
CA ILE A 68 1.26 -16.82 -1.57
C ILE A 68 0.58 -15.46 -1.24
N TYR A 69 1.27 -14.61 -0.48
CA TYR A 69 0.73 -13.30 -0.10
C TYR A 69 0.60 -12.35 -1.30
N SER A 70 1.63 -12.27 -2.14
CA SER A 70 1.60 -11.38 -3.31
C SER A 70 0.53 -11.79 -4.31
N LEU A 71 0.42 -13.09 -4.58
CA LEU A 71 -0.59 -13.63 -5.50
C LEU A 71 -2.01 -13.46 -4.93
N GLY A 72 -2.18 -13.78 -3.64
CA GLY A 72 -3.48 -13.63 -2.97
C GLY A 72 -3.98 -12.18 -3.02
N PHE A 73 -3.10 -11.24 -2.76
CA PHE A 73 -3.43 -9.82 -2.85
C PHE A 73 -3.71 -9.37 -4.29
N LEU A 74 -2.94 -9.85 -5.27
CA LEU A 74 -3.07 -9.43 -6.68
C LEU A 74 -4.37 -9.92 -7.30
N VAL A 75 -4.79 -11.14 -6.99
CA VAL A 75 -5.98 -11.77 -7.60
C VAL A 75 -7.28 -11.04 -7.20
N GLY A 76 -7.30 -10.27 -6.12
CA GLY A 76 -8.42 -9.42 -5.74
C GLY A 76 -8.72 -8.31 -6.75
N TRP A 77 -7.72 -7.84 -7.52
CA TRP A 77 -7.87 -6.70 -8.42
C TRP A 77 -8.73 -6.97 -9.66
N PRO A 78 -8.66 -8.12 -10.32
CA PRO A 78 -9.65 -8.48 -11.34
C PRO A 78 -11.10 -8.45 -10.84
N ILE A 79 -11.35 -8.88 -9.61
CA ILE A 79 -12.69 -8.82 -9.00
C ILE A 79 -13.13 -7.34 -8.92
N ILE A 80 -12.25 -6.46 -8.43
CA ILE A 80 -12.52 -5.02 -8.35
C ILE A 80 -12.80 -4.46 -9.74
N LEU A 81 -11.99 -4.85 -10.74
CA LEU A 81 -12.12 -4.36 -12.12
C LEU A 81 -13.49 -4.69 -12.72
N PHE A 82 -13.91 -5.95 -12.63
CA PHE A 82 -15.11 -6.43 -13.33
C PHE A 82 -16.40 -6.22 -12.54
N LEU A 83 -16.35 -6.25 -11.21
CA LEU A 83 -17.58 -6.26 -10.41
C LEU A 83 -17.81 -4.99 -9.59
N ILE A 84 -16.76 -4.26 -9.22
CA ILE A 84 -16.85 -3.20 -8.20
C ILE A 84 -16.66 -1.79 -8.78
N ALA A 85 -15.58 -1.56 -9.51
CA ALA A 85 -15.10 -0.20 -9.85
C ALA A 85 -16.17 0.66 -10.54
N GLU A 86 -16.80 0.12 -11.58
CA GLU A 86 -17.82 0.85 -12.34
C GLU A 86 -19.06 1.12 -11.50
N ARG A 87 -19.57 0.08 -10.82
CA ARG A 87 -20.78 0.18 -10.01
C ARG A 87 -20.59 1.19 -8.88
N LEU A 88 -19.43 1.14 -8.26
CA LEU A 88 -19.09 2.04 -7.15
C LEU A 88 -19.02 3.50 -7.64
N ARG A 89 -18.35 3.73 -8.77
CA ARG A 89 -18.23 5.08 -9.34
C ARG A 89 -19.61 5.66 -9.68
N ASN A 90 -20.49 4.84 -10.26
CA ASN A 90 -21.84 5.27 -10.67
C ASN A 90 -22.76 5.60 -9.48
N LEU A 91 -22.46 5.09 -8.27
CA LEU A 91 -23.23 5.44 -7.08
C LEU A 91 -23.02 6.91 -6.66
N GLY A 92 -21.89 7.53 -7.02
CA GLY A 92 -21.65 8.94 -6.80
C GLY A 92 -21.64 9.35 -5.33
N ARG A 93 -21.12 8.51 -4.43
CA ARG A 93 -21.07 8.79 -2.98
C ARG A 93 -19.65 9.18 -2.57
N TYR A 94 -19.48 9.52 -1.29
CA TYR A 94 -18.19 10.00 -0.78
C TYR A 94 -17.45 8.97 0.08
N THR A 95 -18.19 8.14 0.81
CA THR A 95 -17.59 7.20 1.78
C THR A 95 -18.14 5.79 1.59
N PHE A 96 -17.41 4.80 2.11
CA PHE A 96 -17.85 3.40 2.11
C PHE A 96 -19.17 3.24 2.90
N ALA A 97 -19.32 3.97 4.01
CA ALA A 97 -20.55 3.91 4.80
C ALA A 97 -21.77 4.42 4.00
N ASP A 98 -21.58 5.44 3.15
CA ASP A 98 -22.63 5.93 2.26
C ASP A 98 -23.04 4.87 1.24
N VAL A 99 -22.05 4.11 0.71
CA VAL A 99 -22.31 3.01 -0.24
C VAL A 99 -23.10 1.88 0.44
N ALA A 100 -22.63 1.44 1.62
CA ALA A 100 -23.24 0.33 2.37
C ALA A 100 -24.69 0.65 2.77
N SER A 101 -24.95 1.90 3.13
CA SER A 101 -26.29 2.32 3.57
C SER A 101 -27.23 2.72 2.43
N TYR A 102 -26.81 2.63 1.17
CA TYR A 102 -27.57 3.13 0.01
C TYR A 102 -28.94 2.45 -0.13
N ARG A 103 -29.00 1.13 0.08
CA ARG A 103 -30.25 0.35 -0.05
C ARG A 103 -30.77 -0.18 1.28
N LEU A 104 -30.13 0.15 2.40
CA LEU A 104 -30.45 -0.40 3.72
C LEU A 104 -30.89 0.73 4.65
N LYS A 105 -31.41 0.39 5.84
CA LYS A 105 -31.76 1.39 6.86
C LYS A 105 -30.53 2.22 7.21
N GLN A 106 -30.58 3.51 6.88
CA GLN A 106 -29.39 4.38 6.90
C GLN A 106 -28.74 4.48 8.27
N GLY A 107 -29.55 4.70 9.33
CA GLY A 107 -29.01 4.91 10.67
C GLY A 107 -28.09 3.78 11.16
N PRO A 108 -28.65 2.59 11.45
CA PRO A 108 -27.85 1.50 12.02
C PRO A 108 -26.74 1.00 11.07
N ILE A 109 -27.05 0.88 9.77
CA ILE A 109 -26.06 0.35 8.81
C ILE A 109 -24.88 1.33 8.61
N ARG A 110 -25.17 2.63 8.59
CA ARG A 110 -24.13 3.65 8.46
C ARG A 110 -23.17 3.64 9.66
N ILE A 111 -23.74 3.53 10.88
CA ILE A 111 -22.94 3.45 12.10
C ILE A 111 -22.07 2.18 12.08
N LEU A 112 -22.68 1.02 11.79
CA LEU A 112 -21.97 -0.26 11.75
C LEU A 112 -20.85 -0.24 10.72
N SER A 113 -21.12 0.28 9.51
CA SER A 113 -20.13 0.39 8.44
C SER A 113 -19.00 1.34 8.81
N ALA A 114 -19.31 2.45 9.47
CA ALA A 114 -18.30 3.40 9.93
C ALA A 114 -17.39 2.76 10.99
N CYS A 115 -17.99 2.07 11.98
CA CYS A 115 -17.23 1.36 13.02
C CYS A 115 -16.33 0.27 12.40
N GLY A 116 -16.88 -0.54 11.48
CA GLY A 116 -16.12 -1.57 10.78
C GLY A 116 -14.95 -0.99 9.99
N SER A 117 -15.20 0.12 9.27
CA SER A 117 -14.15 0.81 8.51
C SER A 117 -13.05 1.35 9.44
N LEU A 118 -13.43 1.90 10.59
CA LEU A 118 -12.45 2.41 11.57
C LEU A 118 -11.57 1.28 12.11
N VAL A 119 -12.15 0.12 12.42
CA VAL A 119 -11.39 -1.05 12.90
C VAL A 119 -10.39 -1.50 11.85
N VAL A 120 -10.84 -1.66 10.59
CA VAL A 120 -9.97 -2.09 9.48
C VAL A 120 -8.83 -1.09 9.27
N VAL A 121 -9.15 0.21 9.26
CA VAL A 121 -8.15 1.27 9.04
C VAL A 121 -7.17 1.32 10.23
N ALA A 122 -7.64 1.15 11.45
CA ALA A 122 -6.77 1.13 12.65
C ALA A 122 -5.76 -0.02 12.58
N LEU A 123 -6.21 -1.23 12.25
CA LEU A 123 -5.33 -2.40 12.10
C LEU A 123 -4.31 -2.19 10.98
N TYR A 124 -4.76 -1.65 9.84
CA TYR A 124 -3.88 -1.33 8.71
C TYR A 124 -2.85 -0.26 9.10
N LEU A 125 -3.28 0.78 9.82
CA LEU A 125 -2.40 1.86 10.27
C LEU A 125 -1.32 1.34 11.22
N ILE A 126 -1.67 0.45 12.15
CA ILE A 126 -0.69 -0.16 13.07
C ILE A 126 0.43 -0.85 12.26
N ALA A 127 0.06 -1.67 11.28
CA ALA A 127 1.03 -2.36 10.42
C ALA A 127 1.94 -1.38 9.68
N GLN A 128 1.37 -0.28 9.14
CA GLN A 128 2.12 0.74 8.42
C GLN A 128 3.06 1.52 9.35
N MET A 129 2.61 1.84 10.56
CA MET A 129 3.41 2.60 11.53
C MET A 129 4.60 1.77 12.05
N VAL A 130 4.39 0.46 12.25
CA VAL A 130 5.50 -0.45 12.62
C VAL A 130 6.57 -0.46 11.51
N GLY A 131 6.15 -0.63 10.25
CA GLY A 131 7.08 -0.62 9.11
C GLY A 131 7.82 0.70 8.95
N ALA A 132 7.10 1.82 9.06
CA ALA A 132 7.69 3.16 8.93
C ALA A 132 8.64 3.47 10.11
N GLY A 133 8.24 3.10 11.32
CA GLY A 133 9.08 3.29 12.52
C GLY A 133 10.39 2.54 12.40
N LYS A 134 10.35 1.27 12.00
CA LYS A 134 11.55 0.46 11.78
C LYS A 134 12.45 1.04 10.68
N LEU A 135 11.86 1.56 9.61
CA LEU A 135 12.62 2.17 8.52
C LEU A 135 13.37 3.42 9.00
N ILE A 136 12.71 4.29 9.77
CA ILE A 136 13.31 5.52 10.30
C ILE A 136 14.40 5.18 11.33
N GLU A 137 14.13 4.19 12.19
CA GLU A 137 15.14 3.67 13.14
C GLU A 137 16.41 3.24 12.39
N LEU A 138 16.27 2.46 11.31
CA LEU A 138 17.39 1.97 10.51
C LEU A 138 18.12 3.10 9.76
N LEU A 139 17.38 4.09 9.23
CA LEU A 139 17.98 5.15 8.41
C LEU A 139 18.68 6.22 9.24
N PHE A 140 18.18 6.52 10.43
CA PHE A 140 18.66 7.66 11.23
C PHE A 140 19.24 7.27 12.58
N GLY A 141 19.15 5.99 12.96
CA GLY A 141 19.60 5.53 14.27
C GLY A 141 18.74 6.06 15.41
N LEU A 142 17.54 6.54 15.13
CA LEU A 142 16.62 7.07 16.14
C LEU A 142 15.97 5.93 16.91
N ASN A 143 15.65 6.20 18.18
CA ASN A 143 14.83 5.28 18.97
C ASN A 143 13.49 5.01 18.26
N TYR A 144 13.07 3.75 18.22
CA TYR A 144 11.86 3.30 17.51
C TYR A 144 10.62 4.12 17.90
N HIS A 145 10.42 4.38 19.20
CA HIS A 145 9.25 5.11 19.67
C HIS A 145 9.23 6.56 19.17
N ILE A 146 10.40 7.20 19.16
CA ILE A 146 10.55 8.57 18.63
C ILE A 146 10.25 8.57 17.12
N ALA A 147 10.79 7.57 16.40
CA ALA A 147 10.55 7.41 14.97
C ALA A 147 9.06 7.29 14.64
N VAL A 148 8.33 6.46 15.39
CA VAL A 148 6.88 6.26 15.20
C VAL A 148 6.11 7.57 15.45
N VAL A 149 6.42 8.29 16.53
CA VAL A 149 5.75 9.56 16.87
C VAL A 149 6.00 10.59 15.77
N LEU A 150 7.25 10.71 15.33
CA LEU A 150 7.63 11.67 14.26
C LEU A 150 6.86 11.40 12.97
N VAL A 151 6.83 10.14 12.53
CA VAL A 151 6.10 9.74 11.32
C VAL A 151 4.60 10.01 11.49
N GLY A 152 4.04 9.71 12.67
CA GLY A 152 2.63 9.94 12.98
C GLY A 152 2.24 11.41 12.88
N VAL A 153 3.06 12.29 13.45
CA VAL A 153 2.83 13.75 13.38
C VAL A 153 2.88 14.25 11.92
N LEU A 154 3.91 13.82 11.18
CA LEU A 154 4.02 14.19 9.75
C LEU A 154 2.80 13.73 8.95
N MET A 155 2.36 12.50 9.20
CA MET A 155 1.19 11.92 8.53
C MET A 155 -0.08 12.74 8.84
N MET A 156 -0.28 13.10 10.09
CA MET A 156 -1.41 13.92 10.52
C MET A 156 -1.43 15.27 9.78
N MET A 157 -0.28 15.90 9.65
CA MET A 157 -0.16 17.17 8.92
C MET A 157 -0.57 17.02 7.44
N TYR A 158 -0.10 15.98 6.76
CA TYR A 158 -0.47 15.75 5.35
C TYR A 158 -1.99 15.63 5.17
N VAL A 159 -2.62 14.84 6.03
CA VAL A 159 -4.04 14.49 5.87
C VAL A 159 -4.93 15.68 6.22
N LEU A 160 -4.64 16.35 7.34
CA LEU A 160 -5.48 17.46 7.82
C LEU A 160 -5.55 18.63 6.82
N PHE A 161 -4.42 18.94 6.19
CA PHE A 161 -4.35 20.12 5.33
C PHE A 161 -4.56 19.86 3.84
N GLY A 162 -4.26 18.65 3.37
CA GLY A 162 -4.19 18.35 1.93
C GLY A 162 -5.39 17.65 1.31
N GLY A 163 -6.17 16.93 2.08
CA GLY A 163 -7.32 16.17 1.58
C GLY A 163 -6.94 15.13 0.53
N MET A 164 -7.92 14.71 -0.27
CA MET A 164 -7.76 13.65 -1.28
C MET A 164 -6.84 14.08 -2.44
N LEU A 165 -6.82 15.37 -2.78
CA LEU A 165 -5.97 15.87 -3.87
C LEU A 165 -4.48 15.72 -3.51
N ALA A 166 -4.08 16.16 -2.30
CA ALA A 166 -2.70 16.02 -1.84
C ALA A 166 -2.29 14.55 -1.76
N THR A 167 -3.15 13.72 -1.15
CA THR A 167 -2.84 12.28 -0.99
C THR A 167 -2.68 11.62 -2.35
N THR A 168 -3.51 11.98 -3.35
CA THR A 168 -3.39 11.44 -4.71
C THR A 168 -2.01 11.72 -5.30
N TRP A 169 -1.57 12.99 -5.27
CA TRP A 169 -0.27 13.36 -5.86
C TRP A 169 0.92 12.75 -5.10
N VAL A 170 0.86 12.72 -3.77
CA VAL A 170 1.90 12.09 -2.95
C VAL A 170 2.00 10.59 -3.27
N GLN A 171 0.86 9.91 -3.43
CA GLN A 171 0.87 8.48 -3.77
C GLN A 171 1.38 8.21 -5.19
N ILE A 172 1.06 9.09 -6.15
CA ILE A 172 1.61 8.98 -7.52
C ILE A 172 3.14 9.05 -7.48
N ILE A 173 3.68 10.05 -6.79
CA ILE A 173 5.14 10.25 -6.69
C ILE A 173 5.77 9.05 -5.96
N LYS A 174 5.15 8.60 -4.87
CA LYS A 174 5.62 7.41 -4.13
C LYS A 174 5.65 6.18 -5.05
N ALA A 175 4.58 5.96 -5.84
CA ALA A 175 4.52 4.82 -6.76
C ALA A 175 5.67 4.85 -7.77
N VAL A 176 5.90 6.00 -8.39
CA VAL A 176 6.96 6.17 -9.38
C VAL A 176 8.34 5.91 -8.76
N LEU A 177 8.60 6.54 -7.60
CA LEU A 177 9.90 6.40 -6.91
C LEU A 177 10.13 4.97 -6.44
N LEU A 178 9.08 4.33 -5.89
CA LEU A 178 9.19 2.95 -5.39
C LEU A 178 9.43 1.96 -6.55
N LEU A 179 8.67 2.10 -7.64
CA LEU A 179 8.86 1.24 -8.82
C LEU A 179 10.25 1.44 -9.42
N PHE A 180 10.71 2.69 -9.53
CA PHE A 180 12.06 2.98 -10.03
C PHE A 180 13.13 2.35 -9.13
N GLY A 181 13.02 2.57 -7.81
CA GLY A 181 14.00 2.03 -6.84
C GLY A 181 14.01 0.49 -6.82
N ALA A 182 12.82 -0.12 -6.81
CA ALA A 182 12.70 -1.58 -6.84
C ALA A 182 13.23 -2.16 -8.14
N SER A 183 12.95 -1.50 -9.29
CA SER A 183 13.48 -1.92 -10.60
C SER A 183 15.01 -1.85 -10.62
N PHE A 184 15.58 -0.77 -10.07
CA PHE A 184 17.02 -0.61 -9.97
C PHE A 184 17.64 -1.73 -9.12
N MET A 185 17.05 -2.03 -7.96
CA MET A 185 17.53 -3.11 -7.09
C MET A 185 17.45 -4.47 -7.78
N ALA A 186 16.31 -4.78 -8.41
CA ALA A 186 16.13 -6.04 -9.13
C ALA A 186 17.12 -6.14 -10.31
N PHE A 187 17.35 -5.03 -11.02
CA PHE A 187 18.35 -4.96 -12.10
C PHE A 187 19.75 -5.28 -11.56
N MET A 188 20.14 -4.71 -10.41
CA MET A 188 21.45 -4.97 -9.81
C MET A 188 21.60 -6.43 -9.36
N VAL A 189 20.55 -7.01 -8.80
CA VAL A 189 20.53 -8.46 -8.46
C VAL A 189 20.72 -9.29 -9.74
N MET A 190 19.93 -9.02 -10.77
CA MET A 190 20.00 -9.78 -12.03
C MET A 190 21.34 -9.61 -12.73
N LYS A 191 21.92 -8.42 -12.68
CA LYS A 191 23.28 -8.16 -13.20
C LYS A 191 24.33 -9.03 -12.50
N HIS A 192 24.20 -9.18 -11.18
CA HIS A 192 25.14 -10.00 -10.39
C HIS A 192 25.15 -11.46 -10.85
N VAL A 193 23.97 -12.02 -11.20
CA VAL A 193 23.84 -13.42 -11.63
C VAL A 193 23.88 -13.58 -13.17
N GLY A 194 24.33 -12.54 -13.90
CA GLY A 194 24.44 -12.58 -15.36
C GLY A 194 23.10 -12.66 -16.07
N PHE A 195 22.05 -12.06 -15.51
CA PHE A 195 20.66 -12.06 -16.04
C PHE A 195 20.07 -13.45 -16.19
N SER A 196 20.55 -14.42 -15.38
CA SER A 196 20.03 -15.80 -15.38
C SER A 196 19.20 -16.08 -14.12
N PHE A 197 17.93 -16.36 -14.30
CA PHE A 197 17.07 -16.80 -13.20
C PHE A 197 17.54 -18.15 -12.62
N ASN A 198 18.07 -19.02 -13.47
CA ASN A 198 18.60 -20.30 -13.01
C ASN A 198 19.76 -20.09 -12.02
N ASN A 199 20.70 -19.19 -12.35
CA ASN A 199 21.81 -18.86 -11.45
C ASN A 199 21.28 -18.27 -10.13
N LEU A 200 20.30 -17.34 -10.21
CA LEU A 200 19.70 -16.70 -9.03
C LEU A 200 19.15 -17.77 -8.07
N PHE A 201 18.40 -18.74 -8.61
CA PHE A 201 17.78 -19.77 -7.77
C PHE A 201 18.81 -20.77 -7.25
N THR A 202 19.78 -21.17 -8.07
CA THR A 202 20.85 -22.10 -7.69
C THR A 202 21.71 -21.51 -6.56
N GLU A 203 22.13 -20.26 -6.70
CA GLU A 203 22.92 -19.58 -5.69
C GLU A 203 22.13 -19.37 -4.39
N ALA A 204 20.83 -19.01 -4.51
CA ALA A 204 19.96 -18.86 -3.33
C ALA A 204 19.79 -20.19 -2.58
N MET A 205 19.58 -21.30 -3.32
CA MET A 205 19.46 -22.64 -2.74
C MET A 205 20.76 -23.06 -2.02
N ALA A 206 21.91 -22.69 -2.57
CA ALA A 206 23.22 -23.03 -2.00
C ALA A 206 23.45 -22.35 -0.65
N VAL A 207 22.92 -21.14 -0.47
CA VAL A 207 23.14 -20.32 0.74
C VAL A 207 22.06 -20.56 1.80
N HIS A 208 20.82 -20.81 1.38
CA HIS A 208 19.69 -20.86 2.31
C HIS A 208 19.71 -22.10 3.18
N PRO A 209 19.44 -22.03 4.51
CA PRO A 209 19.47 -23.19 5.40
C PRO A 209 18.54 -24.36 4.99
N LYS A 210 17.45 -24.06 4.27
CA LYS A 210 16.50 -25.09 3.78
C LYS A 210 16.90 -25.68 2.42
N GLY A 211 18.00 -25.19 1.81
CA GLY A 211 18.48 -25.67 0.51
C GLY A 211 17.39 -25.62 -0.57
N SER A 212 17.25 -26.69 -1.36
CA SER A 212 16.29 -26.79 -2.45
C SER A 212 14.82 -26.70 -2.00
N ALA A 213 14.53 -26.92 -0.71
CA ALA A 213 13.15 -26.85 -0.20
C ALA A 213 12.53 -25.45 -0.34
N ILE A 214 13.36 -24.40 -0.51
CA ILE A 214 12.83 -23.04 -0.76
C ILE A 214 12.13 -22.88 -2.11
N MET A 215 12.34 -23.82 -3.03
CA MET A 215 11.68 -23.82 -4.36
C MET A 215 10.39 -24.61 -4.37
N SER A 216 10.03 -25.25 -3.24
CA SER A 216 8.85 -26.11 -3.14
C SER A 216 7.74 -25.44 -2.34
N PRO A 217 6.47 -25.66 -2.67
CA PRO A 217 5.37 -25.19 -1.83
C PRO A 217 5.28 -25.97 -0.52
N GLY A 218 4.58 -25.41 0.47
CA GLY A 218 4.30 -26.08 1.75
C GLY A 218 5.27 -25.76 2.88
N GLY A 219 6.23 -24.83 2.63
CA GLY A 219 7.16 -24.37 3.67
C GLY A 219 6.53 -23.37 4.64
N LEU A 220 5.60 -22.55 4.15
CA LEU A 220 4.91 -21.53 4.94
C LEU A 220 3.52 -21.99 5.38
N VAL A 221 2.75 -22.55 4.46
CA VAL A 221 1.41 -23.08 4.73
C VAL A 221 1.38 -24.52 4.24
N LYS A 222 1.38 -25.48 5.18
CA LYS A 222 1.50 -26.90 4.87
C LYS A 222 0.20 -27.54 4.39
N ASP A 223 -0.92 -27.07 4.94
CA ASP A 223 -2.23 -27.64 4.66
C ASP A 223 -2.87 -26.94 3.46
N PRO A 224 -3.27 -27.68 2.40
CA PRO A 224 -3.89 -27.10 1.20
C PRO A 224 -5.18 -26.32 1.48
N ILE A 225 -5.99 -26.76 2.44
CA ILE A 225 -7.25 -26.08 2.80
C ILE A 225 -6.93 -24.70 3.43
N SER A 226 -5.91 -24.68 4.30
CA SER A 226 -5.44 -23.44 4.91
C SER A 226 -4.86 -22.47 3.87
N ALA A 227 -4.14 -23.00 2.86
CA ALA A 227 -3.60 -22.19 1.76
C ALA A 227 -4.74 -21.57 0.92
N LEU A 228 -5.76 -22.37 0.61
CA LEU A 228 -6.95 -21.91 -0.12
C LEU A 228 -7.71 -20.85 0.69
N SER A 229 -7.93 -21.11 1.98
CA SER A 229 -8.61 -20.19 2.89
C SER A 229 -7.85 -18.87 2.99
N LEU A 230 -6.53 -18.94 3.14
CA LEU A 230 -5.67 -17.73 3.16
C LEU A 230 -5.77 -16.95 1.84
N GLY A 231 -5.68 -17.65 0.70
CA GLY A 231 -5.80 -17.04 -0.62
C GLY A 231 -7.14 -16.30 -0.81
N LEU A 232 -8.25 -16.96 -0.43
CA LEU A 232 -9.58 -16.35 -0.49
C LEU A 232 -9.69 -15.14 0.46
N GLY A 233 -9.13 -15.26 1.66
CA GLY A 233 -9.11 -14.17 2.63
C GLY A 233 -8.35 -12.95 2.11
N LEU A 234 -7.19 -13.17 1.48
CA LEU A 234 -6.37 -12.09 0.90
C LEU A 234 -7.08 -11.45 -0.30
N MET A 235 -7.68 -12.29 -1.17
CA MET A 235 -8.36 -11.84 -2.39
C MET A 235 -9.57 -10.95 -2.06
N PHE A 236 -10.49 -11.45 -1.23
CA PHE A 236 -11.70 -10.69 -0.87
C PHE A 236 -11.39 -9.56 0.11
N GLY A 237 -10.40 -9.74 0.97
CA GLY A 237 -9.92 -8.69 1.87
C GLY A 237 -9.43 -7.47 1.09
N THR A 238 -8.62 -7.70 0.06
CA THR A 238 -8.14 -6.64 -0.84
C THR A 238 -9.31 -5.93 -1.53
N ALA A 239 -10.26 -6.71 -2.06
CA ALA A 239 -11.42 -6.16 -2.78
C ALA A 239 -12.35 -5.35 -1.87
N GLY A 240 -12.30 -5.57 -0.55
CA GLY A 240 -13.15 -4.90 0.42
C GLY A 240 -12.51 -3.70 1.14
N LEU A 241 -11.27 -3.34 0.83
CA LEU A 241 -10.56 -2.26 1.55
C LEU A 241 -11.22 -0.89 1.33
N PRO A 242 -11.81 -0.27 2.39
CA PRO A 242 -12.57 0.97 2.21
C PRO A 242 -11.76 2.13 1.62
N HIS A 243 -10.52 2.31 2.04
CA HIS A 243 -9.67 3.42 1.58
C HIS A 243 -9.30 3.31 0.10
N ILE A 244 -9.21 2.08 -0.43
CA ILE A 244 -8.96 1.85 -1.85
C ILE A 244 -10.24 2.10 -2.66
N LEU A 245 -11.38 1.60 -2.16
CA LEU A 245 -12.66 1.76 -2.83
C LEU A 245 -13.05 3.23 -3.00
N MET A 246 -12.67 4.08 -2.03
CA MET A 246 -12.92 5.53 -2.11
C MET A 246 -12.20 6.20 -3.28
N ARG A 247 -11.12 5.61 -3.80
CA ARG A 247 -10.38 6.13 -4.96
C ARG A 247 -11.22 6.17 -6.24
N PHE A 248 -12.27 5.33 -6.33
CA PHE A 248 -13.12 5.33 -7.52
C PHE A 248 -14.03 6.53 -7.61
N PHE A 249 -14.16 7.31 -6.53
CA PHE A 249 -14.92 8.57 -6.56
C PHE A 249 -14.08 9.77 -7.04
N THR A 250 -12.76 9.61 -7.18
CA THR A 250 -11.88 10.71 -7.61
C THR A 250 -11.81 10.89 -9.13
N VAL A 251 -12.26 9.87 -9.89
CA VAL A 251 -12.23 9.92 -11.37
C VAL A 251 -13.54 10.45 -11.93
N SER A 252 -13.52 10.91 -13.21
CA SER A 252 -14.66 11.56 -13.85
C SER A 252 -15.84 10.61 -14.12
N ASP A 253 -15.56 9.37 -14.52
CA ASP A 253 -16.60 8.45 -14.98
C ASP A 253 -16.20 6.97 -14.76
N ALA A 254 -17.14 6.06 -15.05
CA ALA A 254 -16.97 4.62 -14.88
C ALA A 254 -15.86 4.04 -15.78
N ARG A 255 -15.67 4.60 -16.99
CA ARG A 255 -14.61 4.16 -17.90
C ARG A 255 -13.22 4.45 -17.27
N GLU A 256 -13.05 5.66 -16.74
CA GLU A 256 -11.80 6.04 -16.06
C GLU A 256 -11.59 5.22 -14.77
N ALA A 257 -12.67 4.86 -14.06
CA ALA A 257 -12.57 3.95 -12.90
C ALA A 257 -12.03 2.58 -13.31
N ARG A 258 -12.56 1.99 -14.40
CA ARG A 258 -12.05 0.70 -14.90
C ARG A 258 -10.60 0.81 -15.38
N LYS A 259 -10.26 1.88 -16.11
CA LYS A 259 -8.87 2.13 -16.54
C LYS A 259 -7.92 2.20 -15.35
N SER A 260 -8.35 2.86 -14.25
CA SER A 260 -7.50 3.01 -13.07
C SER A 260 -7.18 1.65 -12.43
N VAL A 261 -8.16 0.73 -12.37
CA VAL A 261 -7.91 -0.63 -11.85
C VAL A 261 -6.96 -1.40 -12.77
N PHE A 262 -7.17 -1.31 -14.08
CA PHE A 262 -6.31 -1.98 -15.07
C PHE A 262 -4.84 -1.55 -14.90
N TYR A 263 -4.59 -0.23 -14.86
CA TYR A 263 -3.23 0.29 -14.66
C TYR A 263 -2.68 -0.10 -13.28
N ALA A 264 -3.48 0.02 -12.23
CA ALA A 264 -3.06 -0.34 -10.87
C ALA A 264 -2.65 -1.81 -10.80
N THR A 265 -3.44 -2.71 -11.40
CA THR A 265 -3.14 -4.15 -11.44
C THR A 265 -1.81 -4.42 -12.15
N GLY A 266 -1.57 -3.74 -13.27
CA GLY A 266 -0.30 -3.87 -14.01
C GLY A 266 0.90 -3.41 -13.18
N PHE A 267 0.80 -2.24 -12.54
CA PHE A 267 1.89 -1.72 -11.71
C PHE A 267 2.17 -2.63 -10.49
N MET A 268 1.11 -3.14 -9.86
CA MET A 268 1.26 -4.03 -8.70
C MET A 268 1.81 -5.40 -9.10
N GLY A 269 1.37 -5.93 -10.23
CA GLY A 269 1.91 -7.20 -10.76
C GLY A 269 3.41 -7.07 -11.04
N TYR A 270 3.81 -6.00 -11.71
CA TYR A 270 5.22 -5.69 -11.95
C TYR A 270 5.99 -5.59 -10.64
N PHE A 271 5.44 -4.84 -9.68
CA PHE A 271 6.05 -4.66 -8.35
C PHE A 271 6.28 -6.01 -7.65
N TYR A 272 5.32 -6.95 -7.74
CA TYR A 272 5.47 -8.26 -7.10
C TYR A 272 6.57 -9.11 -7.75
N ILE A 273 6.75 -8.98 -9.08
CA ILE A 273 7.89 -9.62 -9.76
C ILE A 273 9.20 -9.06 -9.20
N LEU A 274 9.27 -7.73 -9.01
CA LEU A 274 10.46 -7.09 -8.45
C LEU A 274 10.74 -7.57 -7.01
N THR A 275 9.72 -7.64 -6.14
CA THR A 275 9.90 -8.10 -4.75
C THR A 275 10.36 -9.56 -4.68
N PHE A 276 9.93 -10.38 -5.63
CA PHE A 276 10.38 -11.78 -5.75
C PHE A 276 11.88 -11.83 -6.07
N ILE A 277 12.31 -11.09 -7.11
CA ILE A 277 13.73 -11.03 -7.51
C ILE A 277 14.58 -10.49 -6.34
N ILE A 278 14.12 -9.43 -5.69
CA ILE A 278 14.83 -8.79 -4.55
C ILE A 278 14.91 -9.77 -3.37
N GLY A 279 13.84 -10.52 -3.10
CA GLY A 279 13.82 -11.51 -2.02
C GLY A 279 14.84 -12.62 -2.23
N PHE A 280 14.87 -13.21 -3.43
CA PHE A 280 15.88 -14.23 -3.79
C PHE A 280 17.29 -13.64 -3.82
N GLY A 281 17.45 -12.42 -4.34
CA GLY A 281 18.72 -11.69 -4.29
C GLY A 281 19.21 -11.45 -2.88
N ALA A 282 18.29 -11.17 -1.96
CA ALA A 282 18.64 -11.00 -0.54
C ALA A 282 19.14 -12.32 0.07
N ILE A 283 18.52 -13.46 -0.25
CA ILE A 283 19.02 -14.79 0.18
C ILE A 283 20.48 -14.94 -0.27
N MET A 284 20.74 -14.72 -1.54
CA MET A 284 22.05 -14.91 -2.15
C MET A 284 23.12 -13.98 -1.57
N LEU A 285 22.82 -12.68 -1.49
CA LEU A 285 23.80 -11.64 -1.16
C LEU A 285 24.02 -11.46 0.35
N VAL A 286 23.00 -11.74 1.17
CA VAL A 286 23.00 -11.41 2.59
C VAL A 286 22.84 -12.66 3.46
N GLY A 287 22.20 -13.71 2.94
CA GLY A 287 21.88 -14.92 3.67
C GLY A 287 23.08 -15.68 4.23
N ALA A 288 24.23 -15.58 3.58
CA ALA A 288 25.47 -16.21 4.01
C ALA A 288 26.07 -15.57 5.28
N ASN A 289 25.71 -14.32 5.60
CA ASN A 289 26.31 -13.57 6.70
C ASN A 289 25.55 -13.83 8.01
N PRO A 290 26.21 -14.40 9.04
CA PRO A 290 25.56 -14.68 10.33
C PRO A 290 24.94 -13.47 11.02
N ALA A 291 25.44 -12.25 10.75
CA ALA A 291 24.90 -11.01 11.32
C ALA A 291 23.49 -10.68 10.83
N TYR A 292 23.05 -11.30 9.73
CA TYR A 292 21.75 -11.04 9.11
C TYR A 292 20.82 -12.24 9.18
N LYS A 293 21.01 -13.10 10.18
CA LYS A 293 20.17 -14.33 10.34
C LYS A 293 18.69 -14.00 10.65
N ASP A 294 18.45 -12.84 11.26
CA ASP A 294 17.06 -12.43 11.51
C ASP A 294 16.43 -11.89 10.23
N ALA A 295 15.37 -12.53 9.82
CA ALA A 295 14.68 -12.26 8.55
C ALA A 295 14.30 -10.79 8.36
N ALA A 296 13.87 -10.18 9.39
CA ALA A 296 13.50 -8.78 9.38
C ALA A 296 14.66 -7.85 9.01
N UNK A 297 15.69 -8.16 9.48
CA UNK A 297 16.87 -7.40 9.25
C UNK A 297 17.46 -7.61 7.89
N UNK A 298 17.30 -8.65 7.51
CA UNK A 298 17.76 -8.98 6.23
C UNK A 298 16.96 -8.29 5.13
N UNK A 299 16.04 -8.28 5.26
CA UNK A 299 15.20 -7.63 4.36
C UNK A 299 15.40 -6.16 4.45
N UNK A 300 15.59 -5.86 5.51
CA UNK A 300 15.82 -4.51 5.68
C UNK A 300 17.17 -4.11 5.22
N UNK A 301 17.88 -4.89 5.44
CA UNK A 301 19.21 -4.64 5.00
C UNK A 301 19.26 -4.61 3.49
N UNK A 302 18.64 -5.38 3.01
CA UNK A 302 18.58 -5.40 1.64
C UNK A 302 17.82 -4.23 1.10
N UNK A 303 17.06 -4.03 1.79
CA UNK A 303 16.30 -2.92 1.52
C UNK A 303 17.00 -1.65 1.88
N UNK A 304 17.60 -1.84 2.82
CA UNK A 304 18.36 -0.69 3.22
C UNK A 304 19.46 -0.33 2.26
N UNK A 305 19.84 -1.29 1.88
CA UNK A 305 20.83 -1.03 0.93
C UNK A 305 20.24 -0.39 -0.26
N UNK A 306 19.31 -0.77 -0.27
CA UNK A 306 18.56 -0.31 -1.29
C UNK A 306 17.77 0.86 -0.91
N UNK A 307 17.85 0.94 0.17
CA UNK A 307 17.09 1.96 0.62
C UNK A 307 17.47 3.24 0.11
N UNK A 308 18.32 3.09 -0.15
CA UNK A 308 18.71 4.24 -0.71
C UNK A 308 17.87 4.59 -1.85
N UNK A 309 17.65 3.58 -2.15
CA UNK A 309 16.80 3.70 -3.14
C UNK A 309 15.51 3.91 -2.66
N UNK A 310 15.73 3.60 -1.65
CA UNK A 310 14.50 3.62 -1.16
C UNK A 310 14.07 4.86 -0.60
N UNK A 311 14.58 5.46 -1.03
CA UNK A 311 14.03 6.62 -0.75
C UNK A 311 12.63 6.56 -0.90
N UNK A 312 12.59 5.77 -1.55
CA UNK A 312 11.29 5.53 -1.78
C UNK A 312 10.62 4.94 -0.64
N UNK A 313 11.40 4.42 -0.17
CA UNK A 313 10.94 3.86 0.96
C UNK A 313 10.52 4.83 1.96
N UNK A 314 11.05 5.62 1.90
CA UNK A 314 10.72 6.66 2.76
C UNK A 314 9.43 7.21 2.41
N UNK A 315 9.43 7.15 1.39
CA UNK A 315 8.22 7.58 0.91
C UNK A 315 7.12 6.63 1.22
N UNK A 316 7.67 5.73 1.25
CA UNK A 316 6.74 4.80 1.57
C UNK A 316 6.16 4.94 2.91
N UNK A 317 6.89 5.21 3.53
CA UNK A 317 6.45 5.45 4.84
C UNK A 317 5.56 6.60 4.91
N UNK A 318 5.87 7.33 4.34
CA UNK A 318 5.09 8.46 4.35
C UNK A 318 3.83 8.25 3.61
N UNK A 319 4.04 7.56 2.84
CA UNK A 319 2.94 7.34 2.08
C UNK A 319 1.99 6.35 2.62
N UNK A 320 2.63 5.67 3.18
CA UNK A 320 1.84 4.78 3.82
C UNK A 320 1.04 5.44 4.84
N UNK A 321 1.56 6.17 5.20
CA UNK A 321 0.91 6.96 6.12
C UNK A 321 -0.17 7.74 5.49
N UNK A 322 0.11 8.03 4.54
CA UNK A 322 -0.86 8.76 3.86
C UNK A 322 -2.08 7.91 3.48
N UNK A 323 -1.70 6.93 3.26
CA UNK A 323 -2.74 6.10 2.94
C UNK A 323 -3.58 5.75 4.13
N UNK A 324 -2.93 5.64 4.95
CA UNK A 324 -3.58 5.40 6.13
C UNK A 324 -4.30 6.58 6.59
N UNK A 325 -3.84 7.39 6.35
CA UNK A 325 -4.42 8.57 6.76
C UNK A 325 -5.65 8.86 5.98
N UNK A 326 -5.50 8.53 4.96
CA UNK A 326 -6.64 8.71 4.19
C UNK A 326 -7.79 7.90 4.71
N UNK A 327 -7.35 7.06 5.02
CA UNK A 327 -8.32 6.29 5.61
C UNK A 327 -8.78 6.82 6.92
N UNK A 328 -8.03 7.25 7.51
CA UNK A 328 -8.37 7.87 8.73
C UNK A 328 -9.17 9.10 8.49
N UNK A 329 -8.85 9.58 7.65
CA UNK A 329 -9.60 10.73 7.32
C UNK A 329 -10.99 10.35 6.88
N UNK A 330 -10.88 9.46 6.33
CA UNK A 330 -12.12 9.01 5.92
C UNK A 330 -13.00 8.61 7.08
N UNK A 331 -12.37 8.18 7.77
CA UNK A 331 -13.05 7.84 8.91
C UNK A 331 -13.43 9.03 9.74
N UNK A 332 -12.79 9.73 9.78
CA UNK A 332 -13.07 10.93 10.47
C UNK A 332 -14.14 11.69 9.77
N UNK A 333 -14.10 11.45 8.77
CA UNK A 333 -15.11 12.09 8.00
C UNK A 333 -16.48 11.45 8.20
N UNK A 334 -16.26 10.51 8.32
CA UNK A 334 -17.47 9.92 8.54
C UNK A 334 -18.13 10.33 9.82
N UNK A 335 -17.41 10.51 10.51
CA UNK A 335 -17.91 11.04 11.73
C UNK A 335 -18.43 12.46 11.63
N ARG A 336 -18.06 13.27 10.84
CA ARG A 336 -18.52 14.69 10.74
C ARG A 336 -19.78 14.92 9.89
N SER A 337 -20.12 14.04 9.00
CA SER A 337 -21.31 14.23 8.15
C SER A 337 -22.64 14.12 8.91
N ASP A 338 -22.63 13.51 10.06
CA ASP A 338 -23.85 13.41 10.90
C ASP A 338 -24.20 14.71 11.66
N ALA A 339 -23.21 15.58 11.85
CA ALA A 339 -23.45 16.84 12.59
C ALA A 339 -24.08 17.94 11.71
N GLY A 340 -23.98 17.82 10.39
CA GLY A 340 -24.47 18.84 9.44
C GLY A 340 -25.85 18.61 8.85
N GLY A 341 -26.46 17.46 9.12
CA GLY A 341 -27.71 17.04 8.45
C GLY A 341 -29.02 17.46 9.14
N ARG A 342 -28.96 18.25 10.20
CA ARG A 342 -30.18 18.60 10.95
C ARG A 342 -30.60 20.07 10.86
N ILE A 343 -30.18 20.79 9.82
CA ILE A 343 -30.73 22.12 9.59
C ILE A 343 -31.18 22.21 8.13
N GLY A 344 -32.43 21.90 7.88
CA GLY A 344 -33.00 22.07 6.55
C GLY A 344 -34.23 21.20 6.32
N GLY A 345 -35.23 21.34 7.17
CA GLY A 345 -36.47 20.67 6.95
C GLY A 345 -37.60 21.28 7.75
N VAL A 346 -37.86 22.56 7.53
CA VAL A 346 -39.17 23.16 7.78
C VAL A 346 -39.33 24.34 6.80
N ALA A 347 -40.10 24.12 5.76
CA ALA A 347 -40.98 25.04 5.06
C ALA A 347 -41.55 24.36 3.84
#